data_54104bb39403476a81ad06f521316bf4
#
_entry.id   54104bb39403476a81ad06f521316bf4
#
_cell.length_a   1.000
_cell.length_b   1.000
_cell.length_c   1.000
_cell.angle_alpha   90.00
_cell.angle_beta   90.00
_cell.angle_gamma   90.00
#
_symmetry.space_group_name_H-M   'P 1'
#
loop_
_entity.id
_entity.type
_entity.pdbx_description
1 polymer ?
#
loop_
_entity_poly.entity_id
_entity_poly.type
_entity_poly.pdbx_seq_one_letter_code
_entity_poly.pdbx_strand_id
1 'polypeptide(L)'
;MIARMITRPLLLALAATIGSGAPGAGAQEKIKIGYWTSGFSVGFGAVLEAGKFVEQQGLVPEYIRFAEVNAPTKAILTQSIDVAFAAPTSGAFTLGIQGAPIEIALATQIAEATFVTKEGSPIKSITDLKGKKLGMSPVGSATYAIAAAVLERNFGLKPSDYTPVGGNEAQLVTFLQRGDIDAASLRAVTIASVPDLKLQVLGRMVDEWKKMTKSDAVPILAVTIVHKAFAQQHPEATVKFVRAMLAATRFGSEQTDKAAEMLRQASNLDAKDATSYAKLWNDIYTASMEPADVATFKTMAQIFRASGTIEGPVPDSLFATGFYEKAKLAP
;
A
#
# COMPACT_ATOMS: atom_id res chain seq x y z
N MET A 1 40.52 -73.63 56.84
CA MET A 1 41.27 -73.02 55.74
C MET A 1 40.36 -72.13 54.95
N ILE A 2 40.45 -70.80 55.15
CA ILE A 2 39.50 -69.79 54.62
C ILE A 2 40.28 -69.03 53.54
N ALA A 3 39.84 -69.18 52.27
CA ALA A 3 40.41 -68.44 51.15
C ALA A 3 39.72 -67.10 51.01
N ARG A 4 40.48 -66.05 51.15
CA ARG A 4 40.02 -64.64 50.92
C ARG A 4 40.02 -64.36 49.43
N MET A 5 38.84 -64.10 48.86
CA MET A 5 38.68 -63.51 47.54
C MET A 5 38.83 -61.96 47.63
N ILE A 6 39.79 -61.46 46.87
CA ILE A 6 40.03 -60.01 46.70
C ILE A 6 39.23 -59.53 45.50
N THR A 7 38.20 -58.72 45.76
CA THR A 7 37.44 -58.04 44.72
C THR A 7 38.11 -56.72 44.37
N ARG A 8 38.54 -56.58 43.13
CA ARG A 8 38.98 -55.27 42.54
C ARG A 8 37.77 -54.44 42.10
N PRO A 9 37.69 -53.14 42.41
CA PRO A 9 36.67 -52.25 41.82
C PRO A 9 37.06 -51.87 40.42
N LEU A 10 36.10 -52.02 39.48
CA LEU A 10 36.18 -51.56 38.11
C LEU A 10 35.81 -50.11 38.12
N LEU A 11 36.73 -49.16 37.84
CA LEU A 11 36.47 -47.80 37.60
C LEU A 11 35.86 -47.63 36.19
N LEU A 12 34.56 -47.37 36.13
CA LEU A 12 33.89 -46.87 34.90
C LEU A 12 34.25 -45.37 34.69
N ALA A 13 35.08 -45.10 33.67
CA ALA A 13 35.29 -43.74 33.18
C ALA A 13 34.08 -43.34 32.36
N LEU A 14 33.28 -42.43 32.91
CA LEU A 14 32.17 -41.78 32.20
C LEU A 14 32.75 -40.69 31.25
N ALA A 15 32.89 -41.02 29.96
CA ALA A 15 33.26 -40.06 28.95
C ALA A 15 32.05 -39.14 28.68
N ALA A 16 32.10 -37.91 29.20
CA ALA A 16 31.17 -36.86 28.87
C ALA A 16 31.42 -36.41 27.42
N THR A 17 30.64 -36.87 26.47
CA THR A 17 30.57 -36.29 25.12
C THR A 17 29.90 -34.94 25.22
N ILE A 18 30.69 -33.85 25.17
CA ILE A 18 30.22 -32.51 24.93
C ILE A 18 29.75 -32.50 23.48
N GLY A 19 28.45 -32.72 23.29
CA GLY A 19 27.77 -32.49 22.02
C GLY A 19 27.83 -31.01 21.74
N SER A 20 28.71 -30.60 20.83
CA SER A 20 28.61 -29.27 20.16
C SER A 20 27.30 -29.26 19.38
N GLY A 21 26.24 -28.79 20.03
CA GLY A 21 24.99 -28.47 19.36
C GLY A 21 25.30 -27.45 18.27
N ALA A 22 25.19 -27.87 17.01
CA ALA A 22 25.08 -26.94 15.91
C ALA A 22 23.95 -25.98 16.26
N PRO A 23 24.09 -24.66 15.98
CA PRO A 23 22.99 -23.73 16.17
C PRO A 23 21.81 -24.28 15.38
N GLY A 24 20.74 -24.67 16.08
CA GLY A 24 19.55 -25.22 15.47
C GLY A 24 19.10 -24.20 14.42
N ALA A 25 18.85 -24.68 13.21
CA ALA A 25 18.13 -23.88 12.20
C ALA A 25 16.82 -23.46 12.86
N GLY A 26 16.76 -22.21 13.33
CA GLY A 26 15.60 -21.67 14.01
C GLY A 26 14.40 -21.90 13.09
N ALA A 27 13.31 -22.42 13.64
CA ALA A 27 12.09 -22.62 12.89
C ALA A 27 11.77 -21.30 12.18
N GLN A 28 11.64 -21.36 10.84
CA GLN A 28 11.31 -20.18 10.05
C GLN A 28 10.02 -19.57 10.59
N GLU A 29 10.04 -18.28 10.84
CA GLU A 29 8.92 -17.56 11.45
C GLU A 29 7.77 -17.39 10.45
N LYS A 30 6.57 -17.80 10.84
CA LYS A 30 5.37 -17.70 10.03
C LYS A 30 4.79 -16.29 10.12
N ILE A 31 4.23 -15.80 9.01
CA ILE A 31 3.53 -14.51 8.95
C ILE A 31 2.29 -14.61 8.07
N LYS A 32 1.14 -14.22 8.60
CA LYS A 32 -0.12 -14.16 7.88
C LYS A 32 -0.32 -12.79 7.26
N ILE A 33 -0.37 -12.76 5.94
CA ILE A 33 -0.39 -11.54 5.13
C ILE A 33 -1.73 -11.43 4.43
N GLY A 34 -2.51 -10.40 4.78
CA GLY A 34 -3.79 -10.14 4.15
C GLY A 34 -3.74 -9.05 3.09
N TYR A 35 -4.47 -9.22 1.99
CA TYR A 35 -4.65 -8.17 1.01
C TYR A 35 -5.89 -8.35 0.15
N TRP A 36 -6.36 -7.24 -0.44
CA TRP A 36 -7.48 -7.23 -1.36
C TRP A 36 -7.05 -7.68 -2.76
N THR A 37 -7.83 -8.57 -3.41
CA THR A 37 -7.51 -9.18 -4.70
C THR A 37 -8.04 -8.41 -5.90
N SER A 38 -8.18 -7.10 -5.80
CA SER A 38 -8.59 -6.25 -6.91
C SER A 38 -7.85 -4.90 -6.88
N GLY A 39 -8.06 -4.07 -7.88
CA GLY A 39 -7.38 -2.78 -8.01
C GLY A 39 -5.86 -2.93 -8.02
N PHE A 40 -5.17 -1.96 -7.43
CA PHE A 40 -3.71 -1.96 -7.37
C PHE A 40 -3.12 -3.00 -6.39
N SER A 41 -3.91 -3.50 -5.44
CA SER A 41 -3.45 -4.48 -4.46
C SER A 41 -3.08 -5.80 -5.10
N VAL A 42 -3.84 -6.27 -6.10
CA VAL A 42 -3.58 -7.53 -6.80
C VAL A 42 -2.28 -7.48 -7.59
N GLY A 43 -1.97 -6.34 -8.22
CA GLY A 43 -0.72 -6.18 -8.98
C GLY A 43 0.51 -6.23 -8.08
N PHE A 44 0.49 -5.55 -6.94
CA PHE A 44 1.58 -5.62 -5.97
C PHE A 44 1.72 -7.04 -5.39
N GLY A 45 0.58 -7.65 -5.00
CA GLY A 45 0.54 -9.01 -4.48
C GLY A 45 1.12 -10.03 -5.46
N ALA A 46 0.82 -9.88 -6.74
CA ALA A 46 1.38 -10.73 -7.81
C ALA A 46 2.92 -10.71 -7.81
N VAL A 47 3.51 -9.52 -7.75
CA VAL A 47 4.96 -9.36 -7.74
C VAL A 47 5.57 -9.85 -6.41
N LEU A 48 4.97 -9.49 -5.27
CA LEU A 48 5.44 -9.88 -3.94
C LEU A 48 5.52 -11.42 -3.79
N GLU A 49 4.46 -12.12 -4.22
CA GLU A 49 4.35 -13.58 -4.11
C GLU A 49 5.21 -14.30 -5.15
N ALA A 50 5.08 -13.96 -6.44
CA ALA A 50 5.84 -14.61 -7.51
C ALA A 50 7.35 -14.41 -7.37
N GLY A 51 7.77 -13.24 -6.87
CA GLY A 51 9.17 -12.94 -6.56
C GLY A 51 9.66 -13.56 -5.25
N LYS A 52 8.78 -14.17 -4.44
CA LYS A 52 9.11 -14.78 -3.14
C LYS A 52 9.87 -13.83 -2.21
N PHE A 53 9.51 -12.55 -2.23
CA PHE A 53 10.27 -11.53 -1.48
C PHE A 53 10.17 -11.71 0.02
N VAL A 54 9.08 -12.27 0.53
CA VAL A 54 8.91 -12.56 1.97
C VAL A 54 9.76 -13.76 2.37
N GLU A 55 9.76 -14.82 1.57
CA GLU A 55 10.59 -16.02 1.80
C GLU A 55 12.08 -15.70 1.72
N GLN A 56 12.49 -14.80 0.82
CA GLN A 56 13.88 -14.33 0.73
C GLN A 56 14.36 -13.64 2.01
N GLN A 57 13.45 -13.13 2.85
CA GLN A 57 13.76 -12.59 4.17
C GLN A 57 13.77 -13.67 5.27
N GLY A 58 13.62 -14.96 4.92
CA GLY A 58 13.59 -16.08 5.87
C GLY A 58 12.30 -16.19 6.66
N LEU A 59 11.18 -15.66 6.14
CA LEU A 59 9.84 -15.84 6.68
C LEU A 59 9.08 -16.91 5.89
N VAL A 60 8.06 -17.50 6.51
CA VAL A 60 7.09 -18.39 5.85
C VAL A 60 5.76 -17.67 5.73
N PRO A 61 5.44 -17.10 4.55
CA PRO A 61 4.20 -16.36 4.39
C PRO A 61 2.99 -17.31 4.24
N GLU A 62 1.88 -16.91 4.86
CA GLU A 62 0.55 -17.40 4.57
C GLU A 62 -0.26 -16.24 3.97
N TYR A 63 -0.47 -16.27 2.64
CA TYR A 63 -1.20 -15.23 1.95
C TYR A 63 -2.72 -15.45 2.03
N ILE A 64 -3.43 -14.51 2.65
CA ILE A 64 -4.89 -14.55 2.81
C ILE A 64 -5.49 -13.46 1.92
N ARG A 65 -6.18 -13.92 0.85
CA ARG A 65 -6.72 -13.08 -0.20
C ARG A 65 -8.18 -12.78 0.07
N PHE A 66 -8.55 -11.50 -0.01
CA PHE A 66 -9.90 -11.02 0.28
C PHE A 66 -10.55 -10.44 -0.98
N ALA A 67 -11.82 -10.77 -1.20
CA ALA A 67 -12.61 -10.20 -2.29
C ALA A 67 -13.10 -8.77 -2.01
N GLU A 68 -13.23 -8.40 -0.73
CA GLU A 68 -13.71 -7.09 -0.28
C GLU A 68 -12.57 -6.18 0.15
N VAL A 69 -12.59 -4.91 -0.27
CA VAL A 69 -11.52 -3.93 -0.03
C VAL A 69 -11.24 -3.68 1.46
N ASN A 70 -12.27 -3.71 2.31
CA ASN A 70 -12.14 -3.49 3.75
C ASN A 70 -11.99 -4.77 4.57
N ALA A 71 -12.00 -5.94 3.95
CA ALA A 71 -11.89 -7.21 4.67
C ALA A 71 -10.52 -7.41 5.33
N PRO A 72 -9.37 -7.07 4.69
CA PRO A 72 -8.07 -7.12 5.38
C PRO A 72 -8.03 -6.26 6.65
N THR A 73 -8.64 -5.06 6.59
CA THR A 73 -8.70 -4.12 7.72
C THR A 73 -9.54 -4.69 8.89
N LYS A 74 -10.57 -5.48 8.59
CA LYS A 74 -11.34 -6.19 9.61
C LYS A 74 -10.62 -7.42 10.15
N ALA A 75 -9.98 -8.20 9.27
CA ALA A 75 -9.27 -9.41 9.63
C ALA A 75 -8.07 -9.17 10.57
N ILE A 76 -7.40 -8.02 10.45
CA ILE A 76 -6.30 -7.68 11.35
C ILE A 76 -6.79 -7.44 12.79
N LEU A 77 -7.99 -6.89 12.99
CA LEU A 77 -8.57 -6.66 14.31
C LEU A 77 -8.86 -7.96 15.06
N THR A 78 -9.17 -9.03 14.34
CA THR A 78 -9.42 -10.37 14.90
C THR A 78 -8.18 -11.24 14.95
N GLN A 79 -7.00 -10.69 14.59
CA GLN A 79 -5.74 -11.41 14.48
C GLN A 79 -5.81 -12.63 13.54
N SER A 80 -6.77 -12.63 12.60
CA SER A 80 -6.82 -13.62 11.53
C SER A 80 -5.66 -13.44 10.54
N ILE A 81 -5.07 -12.24 10.51
CA ILE A 81 -3.84 -11.88 9.83
C ILE A 81 -2.95 -11.05 10.75
N ASP A 82 -1.64 -11.07 10.51
CA ASP A 82 -0.64 -10.34 11.28
C ASP A 82 -0.34 -8.98 10.68
N VAL A 83 -0.34 -8.93 9.36
CA VAL A 83 -0.11 -7.72 8.56
C VAL A 83 -1.09 -7.66 7.40
N ALA A 84 -1.44 -6.43 6.99
CA ALA A 84 -2.17 -6.21 5.75
C ALA A 84 -1.42 -5.14 4.94
N PHE A 85 -1.11 -5.44 3.68
CA PHE A 85 -0.68 -4.39 2.77
C PHE A 85 -1.85 -3.88 1.93
N ALA A 86 -1.71 -2.67 1.41
CA ALA A 86 -2.74 -1.99 0.63
C ALA A 86 -4.07 -1.77 1.39
N ALA A 87 -4.01 -1.64 2.72
CA ALA A 87 -5.14 -1.18 3.51
C ALA A 87 -5.45 0.29 3.18
N PRO A 88 -6.73 0.67 2.94
CA PRO A 88 -7.08 2.06 2.68
C PRO A 88 -6.61 3.00 3.78
N THR A 89 -5.92 4.09 3.43
CA THR A 89 -5.37 5.05 4.41
C THR A 89 -6.46 5.64 5.32
N SER A 90 -7.62 6.00 4.77
CA SER A 90 -8.75 6.50 5.56
C SER A 90 -9.29 5.46 6.55
N GLY A 91 -9.34 4.19 6.14
CA GLY A 91 -9.73 3.07 7.01
C GLY A 91 -8.73 2.85 8.16
N ALA A 92 -7.43 2.88 7.86
CA ALA A 92 -6.39 2.78 8.88
C ALA A 92 -6.45 3.95 9.88
N PHE A 93 -6.71 5.17 9.40
CA PHE A 93 -6.92 6.34 10.26
C PHE A 93 -8.14 6.17 11.16
N THR A 94 -9.27 5.73 10.60
CA THR A 94 -10.49 5.46 11.39
C THR A 94 -10.23 4.45 12.49
N LEU A 95 -9.54 3.35 12.19
CA LEU A 95 -9.15 2.36 13.19
C LEU A 95 -8.23 2.94 14.26
N GLY A 96 -7.26 3.76 13.87
CA GLY A 96 -6.37 4.45 14.82
C GLY A 96 -7.12 5.39 15.76
N ILE A 97 -8.09 6.16 15.23
CA ILE A 97 -8.97 7.05 16.00
C ILE A 97 -9.84 6.23 17.00
N GLN A 98 -10.28 5.06 16.61
CA GLN A 98 -11.06 4.14 17.47
C GLN A 98 -10.21 3.39 18.50
N GLY A 99 -8.89 3.63 18.51
CA GLY A 99 -7.98 2.95 19.45
C GLY A 99 -7.68 1.50 19.10
N ALA A 100 -7.92 1.08 17.85
CA ALA A 100 -7.61 -0.27 17.39
C ALA A 100 -6.13 -0.60 17.57
N PRO A 101 -5.77 -1.86 17.91
CA PRO A 101 -4.39 -2.26 18.17
C PRO A 101 -3.59 -2.48 16.87
N ILE A 102 -3.51 -1.45 16.04
CA ILE A 102 -2.75 -1.47 14.78
C ILE A 102 -1.71 -0.34 14.74
N GLU A 103 -0.74 -0.51 13.85
CA GLU A 103 0.24 0.51 13.47
C GLU A 103 0.39 0.55 11.95
N ILE A 104 0.65 1.73 11.39
CA ILE A 104 1.03 1.91 9.99
C ILE A 104 2.55 1.79 9.91
N ALA A 105 3.03 0.78 9.19
CA ALA A 105 4.46 0.51 9.01
C ALA A 105 5.04 1.10 7.72
N LEU A 106 4.21 1.23 6.66
CA LEU A 106 4.63 1.79 5.36
C LEU A 106 3.48 2.49 4.63
N ALA A 107 3.81 3.55 3.90
CA ALA A 107 3.06 3.99 2.74
C ALA A 107 3.29 2.99 1.59
N THR A 108 2.23 2.58 0.87
CA THR A 108 2.36 1.53 -0.16
C THR A 108 1.76 1.86 -1.51
N GLN A 109 0.70 2.66 -1.56
CA GLN A 109 0.09 3.07 -2.82
C GLN A 109 -0.13 4.57 -2.85
N ILE A 110 0.20 5.16 -3.97
CA ILE A 110 0.05 6.60 -4.23
C ILE A 110 -1.41 6.88 -4.60
N ALA A 111 -1.98 7.94 -4.04
CA ALA A 111 -3.28 8.45 -4.45
C ALA A 111 -3.11 9.25 -5.74
N GLU A 112 -2.77 8.54 -6.82
CA GLU A 112 -2.59 9.15 -8.14
C GLU A 112 -3.93 9.29 -8.86
N ALA A 113 -4.10 10.39 -9.54
CA ALA A 113 -5.15 10.65 -10.51
C ALA A 113 -4.71 11.79 -11.43
N THR A 114 -5.34 11.85 -12.60
CA THR A 114 -5.09 12.89 -13.58
C THR A 114 -6.42 13.53 -13.96
N PHE A 115 -6.49 14.85 -13.86
CA PHE A 115 -7.63 15.60 -14.37
C PHE A 115 -7.52 15.68 -15.88
N VAL A 116 -8.53 15.15 -16.56
CA VAL A 116 -8.57 15.03 -18.03
C VAL A 116 -9.89 15.54 -18.59
N THR A 117 -9.85 15.97 -19.84
CA THR A 117 -11.02 16.22 -20.67
C THR A 117 -10.83 15.62 -22.06
N LYS A 118 -11.85 15.58 -22.90
CA LYS A 118 -11.70 15.12 -24.29
C LYS A 118 -10.87 16.11 -25.09
N GLU A 119 -10.06 15.61 -26.04
CA GLU A 119 -9.41 16.44 -27.03
C GLU A 119 -10.44 17.31 -27.75
N GLY A 120 -10.10 18.57 -28.03
CA GLY A 120 -11.03 19.53 -28.63
C GLY A 120 -12.00 20.20 -27.68
N SER A 121 -12.04 19.80 -26.40
CA SER A 121 -12.83 20.49 -25.38
C SER A 121 -12.41 21.97 -25.23
N PRO A 122 -13.34 22.89 -24.92
CA PRO A 122 -13.01 24.26 -24.58
C PRO A 122 -12.25 24.39 -23.23
N ILE A 123 -12.28 23.37 -22.39
CA ILE A 123 -11.58 23.30 -21.11
C ILE A 123 -10.09 23.06 -21.40
N LYS A 124 -9.22 24.02 -21.03
CA LYS A 124 -7.78 23.97 -21.30
C LYS A 124 -6.93 23.89 -20.03
N SER A 125 -7.53 24.20 -18.88
CA SER A 125 -6.88 24.24 -17.58
C SER A 125 -7.83 23.77 -16.47
N ILE A 126 -7.29 23.50 -15.28
CA ILE A 126 -8.08 23.15 -14.10
C ILE A 126 -9.03 24.30 -13.71
N THR A 127 -8.63 25.55 -13.92
CA THR A 127 -9.48 26.71 -13.59
C THR A 127 -10.75 26.80 -14.44
N ASP A 128 -10.73 26.20 -15.64
CA ASP A 128 -11.90 26.16 -16.54
C ASP A 128 -12.97 25.16 -16.07
N LEU A 129 -12.68 24.37 -15.02
CA LEU A 129 -13.65 23.45 -14.41
C LEU A 129 -14.77 24.19 -13.64
N LYS A 130 -14.66 25.50 -13.42
CA LYS A 130 -15.72 26.28 -12.78
C LYS A 130 -17.03 26.18 -13.57
N GLY A 131 -18.12 25.80 -12.87
CA GLY A 131 -19.43 25.58 -13.46
C GLY A 131 -19.56 24.29 -14.29
N LYS A 132 -18.56 23.43 -14.32
CA LYS A 132 -18.54 22.19 -15.11
C LYS A 132 -18.89 20.95 -14.28
N LYS A 133 -19.32 19.89 -14.97
CA LYS A 133 -19.53 18.58 -14.38
C LYS A 133 -18.19 17.83 -14.36
N LEU A 134 -17.65 17.58 -13.17
CA LEU A 134 -16.39 16.86 -12.97
C LEU A 134 -16.65 15.45 -12.44
N GLY A 135 -16.35 14.45 -13.26
CA GLY A 135 -16.37 13.05 -12.86
C GLY A 135 -15.19 12.74 -11.92
N MET A 136 -15.49 12.14 -10.78
CA MET A 136 -14.46 11.77 -9.80
C MET A 136 -14.94 10.64 -8.89
N SER A 137 -14.06 10.12 -8.05
CA SER A 137 -14.46 9.13 -7.03
C SER A 137 -15.64 9.65 -6.21
N PRO A 138 -16.51 8.78 -5.68
CA PRO A 138 -17.68 9.21 -4.92
C PRO A 138 -17.33 10.16 -3.78
N VAL A 139 -18.22 11.13 -3.52
CA VAL A 139 -18.13 12.04 -2.36
C VAL A 139 -17.99 11.20 -1.07
N GLY A 140 -17.10 11.62 -0.18
CA GLY A 140 -16.78 10.89 1.06
C GLY A 140 -15.64 9.86 0.91
N SER A 141 -15.18 9.57 -0.31
CA SER A 141 -13.97 8.75 -0.49
C SER A 141 -12.68 9.55 -0.24
N ALA A 142 -11.62 8.86 0.16
CA ALA A 142 -10.31 9.49 0.36
C ALA A 142 -9.78 10.18 -0.90
N THR A 143 -9.94 9.56 -2.08
CA THR A 143 -9.51 10.13 -3.36
C THR A 143 -10.27 11.40 -3.70
N TYR A 144 -11.59 11.42 -3.46
CA TYR A 144 -12.40 12.63 -3.60
C TYR A 144 -11.89 13.75 -2.69
N ALA A 145 -11.67 13.46 -1.40
CA ALA A 145 -11.24 14.46 -0.43
C ALA A 145 -9.87 15.09 -0.80
N ILE A 146 -8.93 14.27 -1.28
CA ILE A 146 -7.63 14.76 -1.76
C ILE A 146 -7.81 15.66 -3.00
N ALA A 147 -8.58 15.19 -3.99
CA ALA A 147 -8.82 15.96 -5.22
C ALA A 147 -9.53 17.29 -4.94
N ALA A 148 -10.56 17.28 -4.11
CA ALA A 148 -11.27 18.50 -3.71
C ALA A 148 -10.36 19.49 -2.98
N ALA A 149 -9.50 19.00 -2.07
CA ALA A 149 -8.54 19.86 -1.37
C ALA A 149 -7.50 20.47 -2.32
N VAL A 150 -7.02 19.73 -3.30
CA VAL A 150 -6.11 20.20 -4.34
C VAL A 150 -6.80 21.30 -5.18
N LEU A 151 -8.02 21.05 -5.64
CA LEU A 151 -8.79 22.01 -6.44
C LEU A 151 -9.04 23.32 -5.67
N GLU A 152 -9.43 23.22 -4.41
CA GLU A 152 -9.68 24.40 -3.57
C GLU A 152 -8.41 25.18 -3.26
N ARG A 153 -7.35 24.51 -2.79
CA ARG A 153 -6.15 25.22 -2.30
C ARG A 153 -5.28 25.79 -3.41
N ASN A 154 -5.14 25.08 -4.54
CA ASN A 154 -4.30 25.54 -5.65
C ASN A 154 -5.02 26.43 -6.65
N PHE A 155 -6.34 26.23 -6.83
CA PHE A 155 -7.10 26.86 -7.91
C PHE A 155 -8.30 27.69 -7.41
N GLY A 156 -8.57 27.70 -6.10
CA GLY A 156 -9.71 28.38 -5.51
C GLY A 156 -11.06 27.77 -5.86
N LEU A 157 -11.09 26.55 -6.41
CA LEU A 157 -12.30 25.85 -6.82
C LEU A 157 -12.87 25.04 -5.67
N LYS A 158 -13.87 25.58 -4.98
CA LYS A 158 -14.60 24.86 -3.93
C LYS A 158 -15.54 23.81 -4.54
N PRO A 159 -15.97 22.79 -3.78
CA PRO A 159 -16.94 21.80 -4.25
C PRO A 159 -18.27 22.40 -4.77
N SER A 160 -18.62 23.62 -4.36
CA SER A 160 -19.77 24.38 -4.87
C SER A 160 -19.53 25.05 -6.22
N ASP A 161 -18.27 25.20 -6.66
CA ASP A 161 -17.90 25.86 -7.90
C ASP A 161 -17.96 24.95 -9.13
N TYR A 162 -18.12 23.65 -8.94
CA TYR A 162 -18.30 22.62 -9.98
C TYR A 162 -19.35 21.60 -9.53
N THR A 163 -19.82 20.75 -10.44
CA THR A 163 -20.75 19.66 -10.10
C THR A 163 -19.99 18.35 -10.05
N PRO A 164 -19.70 17.79 -8.85
CA PRO A 164 -19.05 16.49 -8.76
C PRO A 164 -20.02 15.39 -9.18
N VAL A 165 -19.58 14.52 -10.09
CA VAL A 165 -20.30 13.34 -10.53
C VAL A 165 -19.52 12.11 -10.09
N GLY A 166 -20.04 11.40 -9.05
CA GLY A 166 -19.41 10.22 -8.49
C GLY A 166 -19.56 9.01 -9.39
N GLY A 167 -18.48 8.22 -9.52
CA GLY A 167 -18.52 6.97 -10.26
C GLY A 167 -17.23 6.15 -10.07
N ASN A 168 -17.30 4.88 -10.46
CA ASN A 168 -16.09 4.09 -10.66
C ASN A 168 -15.43 4.46 -12.00
N GLU A 169 -14.18 4.06 -12.20
CA GLU A 169 -13.37 4.43 -13.36
C GLU A 169 -14.08 4.15 -14.70
N ALA A 170 -14.68 2.95 -14.86
CA ALA A 170 -15.38 2.57 -16.10
C ALA A 170 -16.63 3.43 -16.35
N GLN A 171 -17.37 3.77 -15.30
CA GLN A 171 -18.52 4.69 -15.40
C GLN A 171 -18.06 6.10 -15.80
N LEU A 172 -16.99 6.60 -15.18
CA LEU A 172 -16.46 7.93 -15.49
C LEU A 172 -15.98 8.03 -16.95
N VAL A 173 -15.31 6.99 -17.45
CA VAL A 173 -14.92 6.89 -18.87
C VAL A 173 -16.16 6.94 -19.77
N THR A 174 -17.19 6.15 -19.44
CA THR A 174 -18.45 6.12 -20.22
C THR A 174 -19.14 7.50 -20.21
N PHE A 175 -19.24 8.16 -19.06
CA PHE A 175 -19.85 9.48 -18.95
C PHE A 175 -19.07 10.53 -19.74
N LEU A 176 -17.73 10.47 -19.69
CA LEU A 176 -16.88 11.39 -20.47
C LEU A 176 -17.03 11.17 -21.97
N GLN A 177 -17.12 9.91 -22.43
CA GLN A 177 -17.35 9.55 -23.83
C GLN A 177 -18.67 10.12 -24.35
N ARG A 178 -19.75 9.98 -23.57
CA ARG A 178 -21.10 10.46 -23.91
C ARG A 178 -21.25 11.98 -23.81
N GLY A 179 -20.35 12.66 -23.06
CA GLY A 179 -20.49 14.08 -22.74
C GLY A 179 -21.45 14.36 -21.57
N ASP A 180 -21.77 13.35 -20.78
CA ASP A 180 -22.55 13.48 -19.54
C ASP A 180 -21.80 14.25 -18.47
N ILE A 181 -20.44 14.21 -18.54
CA ILE A 181 -19.48 15.01 -17.76
C ILE A 181 -18.52 15.76 -18.70
N ASP A 182 -18.02 16.90 -18.24
CA ASP A 182 -17.14 17.79 -19.02
C ASP A 182 -15.66 17.40 -18.87
N ALA A 183 -15.29 16.89 -17.71
CA ALA A 183 -13.95 16.45 -17.35
C ALA A 183 -14.03 15.31 -16.34
N ALA A 184 -12.93 14.59 -16.14
CA ALA A 184 -12.83 13.51 -15.17
C ALA A 184 -11.48 13.51 -14.44
N SER A 185 -11.47 13.01 -13.22
CA SER A 185 -10.27 12.62 -12.49
C SER A 185 -10.11 11.10 -12.61
N LEU A 186 -9.18 10.65 -13.44
CA LEU A 186 -8.96 9.23 -13.78
C LEU A 186 -7.56 8.79 -13.39
N ARG A 187 -7.43 7.50 -13.07
CA ARG A 187 -6.14 6.87 -12.79
C ARG A 187 -5.33 6.66 -14.06
N ALA A 188 -4.01 6.65 -13.93
CA ALA A 188 -3.10 6.46 -15.05
C ALA A 188 -3.36 5.15 -15.82
N VAL A 189 -3.67 4.04 -15.12
CA VAL A 189 -4.02 2.76 -15.75
C VAL A 189 -5.31 2.84 -16.55
N THR A 190 -6.31 3.59 -16.08
CA THR A 190 -7.57 3.80 -16.79
C THR A 190 -7.34 4.60 -18.06
N ILE A 191 -6.57 5.67 -17.98
CA ILE A 191 -6.19 6.48 -19.14
C ILE A 191 -5.45 5.62 -20.18
N ALA A 192 -4.51 4.78 -19.73
CA ALA A 192 -3.75 3.88 -20.60
C ALA A 192 -4.61 2.79 -21.26
N SER A 193 -5.71 2.38 -20.61
CA SER A 193 -6.63 1.35 -21.15
C SER A 193 -7.61 1.87 -22.20
N VAL A 194 -7.72 3.21 -22.39
CA VAL A 194 -8.66 3.84 -23.32
C VAL A 194 -7.94 4.76 -24.31
N PRO A 195 -6.94 4.28 -25.06
CA PRO A 195 -6.11 5.13 -25.93
C PRO A 195 -6.89 5.81 -27.07
N ASP A 196 -8.00 5.19 -27.49
CA ASP A 196 -8.87 5.72 -28.56
C ASP A 196 -9.70 6.91 -28.08
N LEU A 197 -9.91 7.04 -26.77
CA LEU A 197 -10.48 8.20 -26.16
C LEU A 197 -9.40 9.25 -26.00
N LYS A 198 -9.15 10.02 -27.07
CA LYS A 198 -8.14 11.08 -27.03
C LYS A 198 -8.40 12.05 -25.89
N LEU A 199 -7.57 11.98 -24.86
CA LEU A 199 -7.70 12.77 -23.66
C LEU A 199 -6.66 13.90 -23.64
N GLN A 200 -7.11 15.08 -23.24
CA GLN A 200 -6.25 16.22 -22.90
C GLN A 200 -6.04 16.24 -21.40
N VAL A 201 -4.80 16.23 -20.95
CA VAL A 201 -4.43 16.35 -19.54
C VAL A 201 -4.53 17.82 -19.11
N LEU A 202 -5.25 18.06 -18.01
CA LEU A 202 -5.38 19.38 -17.38
C LEU A 202 -4.40 19.53 -16.21
N GLY A 203 -4.07 18.45 -15.52
CA GLY A 203 -3.12 18.40 -14.42
C GLY A 203 -3.08 17.03 -13.74
N ARG A 204 -1.96 16.72 -13.10
CA ARG A 204 -1.80 15.46 -12.32
C ARG A 204 -1.97 15.77 -10.84
N MET A 205 -2.78 15.00 -10.14
CA MET A 205 -3.08 15.20 -8.71
C MET A 205 -1.81 15.17 -7.84
N VAL A 206 -0.86 14.29 -8.17
CA VAL A 206 0.42 14.20 -7.45
C VAL A 206 1.23 15.50 -7.58
N ASP A 207 1.31 16.08 -8.78
CA ASP A 207 2.05 17.31 -9.00
C ASP A 207 1.39 18.50 -8.27
N GLU A 208 0.07 18.53 -8.32
CA GLU A 208 -0.70 19.57 -7.62
C GLU A 208 -0.66 19.39 -6.09
N TRP A 209 -0.60 18.15 -5.60
CA TRP A 209 -0.37 17.86 -4.18
C TRP A 209 0.97 18.40 -3.71
N LYS A 210 2.05 18.13 -4.45
CA LYS A 210 3.39 18.64 -4.14
C LYS A 210 3.43 20.17 -4.09
N LYS A 211 2.79 20.84 -5.05
CA LYS A 211 2.65 22.31 -5.03
C LYS A 211 1.90 22.79 -3.78
N MET A 212 0.77 22.16 -3.45
CA MET A 212 -0.05 22.50 -2.30
C MET A 212 0.68 22.35 -0.97
N THR A 213 1.43 21.25 -0.81
CA THR A 213 2.12 20.92 0.44
C THR A 213 3.54 21.48 0.52
N LYS A 214 4.10 21.96 -0.59
CA LYS A 214 5.50 22.39 -0.73
C LYS A 214 6.47 21.28 -0.30
N SER A 215 6.16 20.04 -0.64
CA SER A 215 6.90 18.83 -0.29
C SER A 215 6.95 17.89 -1.49
N ASP A 216 8.01 17.09 -1.59
CA ASP A 216 8.13 16.03 -2.60
C ASP A 216 7.35 14.75 -2.23
N ALA A 217 6.87 14.65 -0.99
CA ALA A 217 6.06 13.53 -0.56
C ALA A 217 4.71 13.50 -1.30
N VAL A 218 4.26 12.30 -1.64
CA VAL A 218 3.05 12.06 -2.44
C VAL A 218 1.85 11.71 -1.56
N PRO A 219 0.63 11.99 -1.99
CA PRO A 219 -0.56 11.60 -1.23
C PRO A 219 -0.72 10.08 -1.26
N ILE A 220 -1.06 9.47 -0.13
CA ILE A 220 -1.04 8.02 0.06
C ILE A 220 -2.47 7.44 0.05
N LEU A 221 -2.75 6.60 -0.94
CA LEU A 221 -4.02 5.89 -1.08
C LEU A 221 -4.15 4.74 -0.09
N ALA A 222 -3.07 3.96 0.05
CA ALA A 222 -3.07 2.77 0.89
C ALA A 222 -1.74 2.58 1.63
N VAL A 223 -1.82 1.87 2.73
CA VAL A 223 -0.73 1.65 3.68
C VAL A 223 -0.56 0.17 4.01
N THR A 224 0.60 -0.20 4.53
CA THR A 224 0.80 -1.45 5.26
C THR A 224 0.48 -1.21 6.72
N ILE A 225 -0.44 -1.99 7.26
CA ILE A 225 -0.75 -2.02 8.70
C ILE A 225 -0.27 -3.33 9.32
N VAL A 226 0.16 -3.25 10.57
CA VAL A 226 0.58 -4.40 11.38
C VAL A 226 -0.21 -4.40 12.69
N HIS A 227 -0.59 -5.59 13.18
CA HIS A 227 -1.20 -5.74 14.49
C HIS A 227 -0.16 -5.51 15.59
N LYS A 228 -0.44 -4.64 16.57
CA LYS A 228 0.50 -4.26 17.64
C LYS A 228 1.05 -5.45 18.41
N ALA A 229 0.21 -6.43 18.73
CA ALA A 229 0.68 -7.62 19.44
C ALA A 229 1.70 -8.42 18.63
N PHE A 230 1.47 -8.58 17.32
CA PHE A 230 2.44 -9.23 16.43
C PHE A 230 3.75 -8.43 16.35
N ALA A 231 3.66 -7.12 16.14
CA ALA A 231 4.83 -6.25 16.07
C ALA A 231 5.67 -6.27 17.36
N GLN A 232 5.03 -6.40 18.51
CA GLN A 232 5.71 -6.48 19.82
C GLN A 232 6.32 -7.86 20.09
N GLN A 233 5.62 -8.94 19.73
CA GLN A 233 6.08 -10.32 19.95
C GLN A 233 7.10 -10.76 18.89
N HIS A 234 6.99 -10.24 17.67
CA HIS A 234 7.76 -10.60 16.49
C HIS A 234 8.38 -9.37 15.78
N PRO A 235 9.14 -8.52 16.49
CA PRO A 235 9.65 -7.27 15.92
C PRO A 235 10.57 -7.52 14.71
N GLU A 236 11.39 -8.58 14.76
CA GLU A 236 12.29 -8.90 13.65
C GLU A 236 11.54 -9.42 12.42
N ALA A 237 10.44 -10.20 12.58
CA ALA A 237 9.58 -10.59 11.47
C ALA A 237 8.91 -9.40 10.83
N THR A 238 8.49 -8.41 11.63
CA THR A 238 7.91 -7.17 11.13
C THR A 238 8.92 -6.38 10.28
N VAL A 239 10.18 -6.24 10.75
CA VAL A 239 11.27 -5.59 9.99
C VAL A 239 11.57 -6.36 8.69
N LYS A 240 11.65 -7.69 8.74
CA LYS A 240 11.86 -8.55 7.56
C LYS A 240 10.73 -8.40 6.55
N PHE A 241 9.47 -8.33 7.01
CA PHE A 241 8.34 -8.08 6.12
C PHE A 241 8.44 -6.69 5.46
N VAL A 242 8.79 -5.65 6.21
CA VAL A 242 9.05 -4.31 5.63
C VAL A 242 10.14 -4.36 4.57
N ARG A 243 11.25 -5.10 4.81
CA ARG A 243 12.30 -5.30 3.78
C ARG A 243 11.78 -6.01 2.52
N ALA A 244 10.94 -7.02 2.70
CA ALA A 244 10.31 -7.70 1.57
C ALA A 244 9.48 -6.73 0.72
N MET A 245 8.71 -5.83 1.37
CA MET A 245 7.93 -4.80 0.70
C MET A 245 8.84 -3.80 -0.06
N LEU A 246 9.93 -3.34 0.56
CA LEU A 246 10.93 -2.48 -0.08
C LEU A 246 11.55 -3.16 -1.30
N ALA A 247 11.94 -4.43 -1.16
CA ALA A 247 12.54 -5.21 -2.24
C ALA A 247 11.58 -5.43 -3.41
N ALA A 248 10.32 -5.77 -3.14
CA ALA A 248 9.28 -5.95 -4.16
C ALA A 248 9.00 -4.64 -4.91
N THR A 249 8.92 -3.50 -4.18
CA THR A 249 8.70 -2.18 -4.79
C THR A 249 9.87 -1.81 -5.71
N ARG A 250 11.10 -1.99 -5.25
CA ARG A 250 12.31 -1.75 -6.06
C ARG A 250 12.36 -2.66 -7.29
N PHE A 251 12.08 -3.94 -7.12
CA PHE A 251 12.06 -4.89 -8.22
C PHE A 251 11.09 -4.49 -9.32
N GLY A 252 9.86 -4.10 -8.97
CA GLY A 252 8.87 -3.66 -9.96
C GLY A 252 9.31 -2.40 -10.71
N SER A 253 10.04 -1.51 -10.04
CA SER A 253 10.64 -0.31 -10.64
C SER A 253 11.79 -0.62 -11.59
N GLU A 254 12.71 -1.50 -11.20
CA GLU A 254 13.96 -1.78 -11.92
C GLU A 254 13.84 -2.91 -12.95
N GLN A 255 12.91 -3.86 -12.76
CA GLN A 255 12.73 -5.06 -13.57
C GLN A 255 11.35 -5.08 -14.23
N THR A 256 11.00 -3.98 -14.92
CA THR A 256 9.66 -3.74 -15.49
C THR A 256 9.15 -4.91 -16.34
N ASP A 257 9.98 -5.52 -17.18
CA ASP A 257 9.57 -6.64 -18.04
C ASP A 257 9.24 -7.89 -17.23
N LYS A 258 10.02 -8.18 -16.18
CA LYS A 258 9.75 -9.31 -15.28
C LYS A 258 8.51 -9.04 -14.43
N ALA A 259 8.32 -7.81 -13.98
CA ALA A 259 7.11 -7.41 -13.26
C ALA A 259 5.87 -7.55 -14.16
N ALA A 260 5.95 -7.15 -15.44
CA ALA A 260 4.89 -7.34 -16.43
C ALA A 260 4.51 -8.82 -16.59
N GLU A 261 5.50 -9.73 -16.66
CA GLU A 261 5.23 -11.16 -16.78
C GLU A 261 4.56 -11.72 -15.50
N MET A 262 5.00 -11.32 -14.30
CA MET A 262 4.35 -11.70 -13.05
C MET A 262 2.91 -11.18 -12.97
N LEU A 263 2.67 -9.93 -13.38
CA LEU A 263 1.34 -9.34 -13.48
C LEU A 263 0.43 -10.13 -14.44
N ARG A 264 0.94 -10.46 -15.63
CA ARG A 264 0.22 -11.25 -16.63
C ARG A 264 -0.24 -12.60 -16.07
N GLN A 265 0.67 -13.32 -15.41
CA GLN A 265 0.39 -14.66 -14.86
C GLN A 265 -0.61 -14.64 -13.70
N ALA A 266 -0.53 -13.64 -12.81
CA ALA A 266 -1.31 -13.62 -11.58
C ALA A 266 -2.65 -12.86 -11.71
N SER A 267 -2.76 -11.91 -12.65
CA SER A 267 -3.92 -11.00 -12.75
C SER A 267 -4.77 -11.25 -13.99
N ASN A 268 -4.46 -12.28 -14.77
CA ASN A 268 -5.14 -12.62 -16.03
C ASN A 268 -5.22 -11.44 -17.03
N LEU A 269 -4.23 -10.55 -16.98
CA LEU A 269 -4.05 -9.45 -17.93
C LEU A 269 -3.46 -9.98 -19.23
N ASP A 270 -3.83 -9.37 -20.35
CA ASP A 270 -3.08 -9.63 -21.59
C ASP A 270 -1.66 -9.02 -21.53
N ALA A 271 -0.80 -9.40 -22.48
CA ALA A 271 0.59 -8.95 -22.46
C ALA A 271 0.74 -7.43 -22.60
N LYS A 272 -0.14 -6.77 -23.36
CA LYS A 272 -0.13 -5.32 -23.58
C LYS A 272 -0.52 -4.59 -22.30
N ASP A 273 -1.59 -5.03 -21.66
CA ASP A 273 -2.10 -4.42 -20.44
C ASP A 273 -1.13 -4.63 -19.27
N ALA A 274 -0.56 -5.83 -19.12
CA ALA A 274 0.45 -6.12 -18.13
C ALA A 274 1.70 -5.23 -18.29
N THR A 275 2.17 -5.05 -19.55
CA THR A 275 3.30 -4.17 -19.85
C THR A 275 2.99 -2.70 -19.56
N SER A 276 1.80 -2.25 -19.92
CA SER A 276 1.33 -0.88 -19.63
C SER A 276 1.24 -0.62 -18.14
N TYR A 277 0.72 -1.59 -17.40
CA TYR A 277 0.63 -1.53 -15.93
C TYR A 277 2.02 -1.47 -15.28
N ALA A 278 2.95 -2.36 -15.69
CA ALA A 278 4.29 -2.38 -15.14
C ALA A 278 5.07 -1.08 -15.38
N LYS A 279 4.86 -0.41 -16.52
CA LYS A 279 5.46 0.91 -16.81
C LYS A 279 4.96 2.02 -15.86
N LEU A 280 3.77 1.87 -15.29
CA LEU A 280 3.18 2.80 -14.34
C LEU A 280 3.54 2.47 -12.88
N TRP A 281 4.42 1.48 -12.63
CA TRP A 281 4.75 0.99 -11.29
C TRP A 281 5.11 2.12 -10.31
N ASN A 282 5.97 3.03 -10.73
CA ASN A 282 6.42 4.16 -9.89
C ASN A 282 5.37 5.27 -9.71
N ASP A 283 4.37 5.32 -10.58
CA ASP A 283 3.22 6.23 -10.40
C ASP A 283 2.21 5.66 -9.39
N ILE A 284 2.18 4.33 -9.21
CA ILE A 284 1.18 3.62 -8.40
C ILE A 284 1.72 3.26 -7.01
N TYR A 285 2.96 2.73 -6.95
CA TYR A 285 3.49 2.13 -5.74
C TYR A 285 4.62 2.93 -5.13
N THR A 286 4.64 2.89 -3.82
CA THR A 286 5.75 3.36 -2.99
C THR A 286 5.96 2.36 -1.85
N ALA A 287 7.13 2.40 -1.23
CA ALA A 287 7.37 1.72 0.03
C ALA A 287 8.25 2.64 0.87
N SER A 288 7.64 3.45 1.70
CA SER A 288 8.34 4.49 2.46
C SER A 288 7.63 4.80 3.77
N MET A 289 8.39 5.25 4.75
CA MET A 289 7.89 5.81 6.01
C MET A 289 8.87 6.89 6.52
N GLU A 290 9.34 7.71 5.58
CA GLU A 290 10.20 8.84 5.87
C GLU A 290 9.45 9.92 6.68
N PRO A 291 10.14 10.83 7.36
CA PRO A 291 9.50 11.95 8.05
C PRO A 291 8.56 12.77 7.18
N ALA A 292 8.86 12.88 5.87
CA ALA A 292 8.02 13.57 4.90
C ALA A 292 6.70 12.82 4.64
N ASP A 293 6.70 11.47 4.69
CA ASP A 293 5.49 10.67 4.57
C ASP A 293 4.59 10.84 5.80
N VAL A 294 5.18 10.86 6.99
CA VAL A 294 4.44 11.12 8.24
C VAL A 294 3.81 12.53 8.20
N ALA A 295 4.53 13.54 7.73
CA ALA A 295 3.98 14.89 7.53
C ALA A 295 2.82 14.87 6.52
N THR A 296 2.95 14.10 5.44
CA THR A 296 1.87 13.89 4.46
C THR A 296 0.66 13.22 5.09
N PHE A 297 0.83 12.17 5.89
CA PHE A 297 -0.28 11.54 6.62
C PHE A 297 -1.00 12.52 7.54
N LYS A 298 -0.28 13.38 8.25
CA LYS A 298 -0.87 14.43 9.09
C LYS A 298 -1.68 15.44 8.27
N THR A 299 -1.16 15.85 7.12
CA THR A 299 -1.87 16.73 6.19
C THR A 299 -3.14 16.05 5.64
N MET A 300 -3.04 14.78 5.24
CA MET A 300 -4.18 13.99 4.78
C MET A 300 -5.24 13.84 5.89
N ALA A 301 -4.82 13.56 7.13
CA ALA A 301 -5.74 13.46 8.27
C ALA A 301 -6.52 14.76 8.50
N GLN A 302 -5.88 15.92 8.36
CA GLN A 302 -6.57 17.22 8.43
C GLN A 302 -7.59 17.39 7.30
N ILE A 303 -7.21 17.02 6.07
CA ILE A 303 -8.09 17.08 4.89
C ILE A 303 -9.29 16.13 5.08
N PHE A 304 -9.03 14.89 5.47
CA PHE A 304 -10.07 13.88 5.68
C PHE A 304 -11.05 14.27 6.79
N ARG A 305 -10.55 14.88 7.86
CA ARG A 305 -11.40 15.41 8.94
C ARG A 305 -12.24 16.58 8.45
N ALA A 306 -11.66 17.52 7.71
CA ALA A 306 -12.38 18.69 7.18
C ALA A 306 -13.46 18.28 6.17
N SER A 307 -13.27 17.20 5.42
CA SER A 307 -14.25 16.65 4.46
C SER A 307 -15.26 15.67 5.08
N GLY A 308 -15.15 15.35 6.38
CA GLY A 308 -16.01 14.36 7.03
C GLY A 308 -15.68 12.90 6.66
N THR A 309 -14.53 12.65 6.02
CA THR A 309 -14.08 11.27 5.70
C THR A 309 -13.66 10.50 6.95
N ILE A 310 -13.17 11.20 7.98
CA ILE A 310 -12.85 10.65 9.32
C ILE A 310 -13.39 11.58 10.41
N GLU A 311 -13.70 11.03 11.60
CA GLU A 311 -14.41 11.75 12.66
C GLU A 311 -13.53 12.24 13.82
N GLY A 312 -12.22 12.15 13.74
CA GLY A 312 -11.38 12.54 14.88
C GLY A 312 -9.93 12.80 14.51
N PRO A 313 -9.09 13.18 15.48
CA PRO A 313 -7.67 13.34 15.27
C PRO A 313 -6.99 11.96 15.17
N VAL A 314 -6.14 11.78 14.17
CA VAL A 314 -5.32 10.59 14.04
C VAL A 314 -4.18 10.65 15.07
N PRO A 315 -4.03 9.63 15.94
CA PRO A 315 -2.99 9.65 16.96
C PRO A 315 -1.60 9.43 16.34
N ASP A 316 -0.59 10.15 16.82
CA ASP A 316 0.81 10.01 16.35
C ASP A 316 1.35 8.59 16.57
N SER A 317 0.86 7.89 17.60
CA SER A 317 1.23 6.49 17.89
C SER A 317 0.76 5.47 16.84
N LEU A 318 -0.03 5.92 15.86
CA LEU A 318 -0.41 5.09 14.71
C LEU A 318 0.76 4.89 13.73
N PHE A 319 1.74 5.81 13.70
CA PHE A 319 2.83 5.83 12.71
C PHE A 319 4.08 5.15 13.27
N ALA A 320 4.35 3.91 12.86
CA ALA A 320 5.48 3.10 13.35
C ALA A 320 6.70 3.21 12.41
N THR A 321 7.42 4.33 12.46
CA THR A 321 8.60 4.59 11.62
C THR A 321 9.77 3.66 11.90
N GLY A 322 9.89 3.11 13.13
CA GLY A 322 11.04 2.33 13.57
C GLY A 322 11.27 1.03 12.77
N PHE A 323 10.24 0.41 12.22
CA PHE A 323 10.39 -0.77 11.37
C PHE A 323 11.04 -0.43 10.04
N TYR A 324 10.62 0.68 9.43
CA TYR A 324 11.19 1.18 8.19
C TYR A 324 12.65 1.59 8.38
N GLU A 325 12.96 2.33 9.44
CA GLU A 325 14.33 2.74 9.74
C GLU A 325 15.27 1.54 9.88
N LYS A 326 14.85 0.51 10.64
CA LYS A 326 15.64 -0.72 10.77
C LYS A 326 15.74 -1.51 9.47
N ALA A 327 14.68 -1.51 8.65
CA ALA A 327 14.67 -2.21 7.38
C ALA A 327 15.63 -1.60 6.35
N LYS A 328 15.84 -0.28 6.36
CA LYS A 328 16.78 0.42 5.48
C LYS A 328 18.24 0.13 5.80
N LEU A 329 18.57 -0.10 7.08
CA LEU A 329 19.95 -0.23 7.56
C LEU A 329 20.60 -1.58 7.24
N ALA A 330 19.82 -2.56 6.76
CA ALA A 330 20.38 -3.86 6.40
C ALA A 330 20.73 -3.91 4.91
N PRO A 331 21.85 -4.52 4.57
CA PRO A 331 22.31 -4.69 3.20
C PRO A 331 21.39 -5.57 2.36
#